data_3fb338455fbb41047e92e0daa58c4498
#
_entry.id   3fb338455fbb41047e92e0daa58c4498
#
_cell.length_a   1.000
_cell.length_b   1.000
_cell.length_c   1.000
_cell.angle_alpha   90.00
_cell.angle_beta   90.00
_cell.angle_gamma   90.00
#
_symmetry.space_group_name_H-M   'P 1'
#
loop_
_entity.id
_entity.type
_entity.pdbx_description
1 polymer ?
#
loop_
_entity_poly.entity_id
_entity_poly.type
_entity_poly.pdbx_seq_one_letter_code
_entity_poly.pdbx_strand_id
1 'polypeptide(L)'
;MKILFQEIINKAIEMKASDVHFIPVKNEVSIKFRINDNLEQYEQIGNSIYQKLLVYMKFQAGLDVSTQQVAQSGRYSYHFNKIYFLRISTLPLSLGQESCVIRIVPQFFQQQKSTYKFNDFKHLMNKKQGLLLFSGPTGSGKSTLMYQMVSYANKALNLNVISIEDPVEMQIPGIVQINVNDKADINYVNSFKAILRCDPDVILIGEIRDKDVAKCVIQASLSGHLVLTTLHATDCKGAILRLLEMGISVQELIQATNLIINQRLVTTIKQQRQLVCEILSQQQLRYFFSHNHSLPSSFKNLEDKLDDMTKAGVICETTMDKYI
;
A
#
# COMPACT_ATOMS: atom_id res chain seq x y z
N MET A 1 -6.73 -30.72 -9.83
CA MET A 1 -6.82 -29.46 -9.07
C MET A 1 -5.58 -28.59 -9.27
N LYS A 2 -4.35 -29.16 -9.18
CA LYS A 2 -3.11 -28.38 -9.39
C LYS A 2 -3.09 -27.68 -10.77
N ILE A 3 -3.39 -28.40 -11.84
CA ILE A 3 -3.42 -27.87 -13.22
C ILE A 3 -4.42 -26.73 -13.34
N LEU A 4 -5.68 -26.95 -12.92
CA LEU A 4 -6.71 -25.92 -12.95
C LEU A 4 -6.33 -24.67 -12.14
N PHE A 5 -5.76 -24.85 -10.95
CA PHE A 5 -5.24 -23.73 -10.15
C PHE A 5 -4.16 -22.95 -10.91
N GLN A 6 -3.20 -23.65 -11.52
CA GLN A 6 -2.13 -23.02 -12.29
C GLN A 6 -2.66 -22.26 -13.51
N GLU A 7 -3.63 -22.83 -14.24
CA GLU A 7 -4.26 -22.17 -15.39
C GLU A 7 -4.92 -20.85 -14.98
N ILE A 8 -5.73 -20.87 -13.90
CA ILE A 8 -6.41 -19.68 -13.39
C ILE A 8 -5.39 -18.60 -12.94
N ILE A 9 -4.39 -18.99 -12.14
CA ILE A 9 -3.41 -18.03 -11.61
C ILE A 9 -2.50 -17.49 -12.72
N ASN A 10 -2.04 -18.34 -13.63
CA ASN A 10 -1.21 -17.89 -14.76
C ASN A 10 -1.98 -16.88 -15.62
N LYS A 11 -3.23 -17.17 -15.92
CA LYS A 11 -4.09 -16.26 -16.70
C LYS A 11 -4.32 -14.93 -15.98
N ALA A 12 -4.57 -14.98 -14.68
CA ALA A 12 -4.69 -13.77 -13.86
C ALA A 12 -3.41 -12.91 -13.88
N ILE A 13 -2.24 -13.56 -13.78
CA ILE A 13 -0.94 -12.86 -13.86
C ILE A 13 -0.72 -12.23 -15.26
N GLU A 14 -1.02 -12.96 -16.34
CA GLU A 14 -0.92 -12.46 -17.72
C GLU A 14 -1.80 -11.23 -17.94
N MET A 15 -3.04 -11.26 -17.40
CA MET A 15 -3.99 -10.15 -17.48
C MET A 15 -3.70 -9.04 -16.47
N LYS A 16 -2.61 -9.15 -15.68
CA LYS A 16 -2.22 -8.19 -14.63
C LYS A 16 -3.30 -7.97 -13.57
N ALA A 17 -4.07 -9.00 -13.27
CA ALA A 17 -5.04 -8.95 -12.19
C ALA A 17 -4.34 -8.83 -10.84
N SER A 18 -4.88 -8.01 -9.96
CA SER A 18 -4.43 -7.88 -8.57
C SER A 18 -5.01 -8.97 -7.67
N ASP A 19 -6.25 -9.37 -7.95
CA ASP A 19 -6.96 -10.36 -7.13
C ASP A 19 -7.79 -11.30 -8.03
N VAL A 20 -7.92 -12.56 -7.58
CA VAL A 20 -8.83 -13.56 -8.14
C VAL A 20 -9.91 -13.85 -7.10
N HIS A 21 -11.16 -13.65 -7.47
CA HIS A 21 -12.33 -13.87 -6.61
C HIS A 21 -13.07 -15.13 -7.03
N PHE A 22 -13.31 -16.04 -6.09
CA PHE A 22 -14.17 -17.21 -6.24
C PHE A 22 -15.46 -16.95 -5.46
N ILE A 23 -16.55 -16.72 -6.16
CA ILE A 23 -17.82 -16.30 -5.58
C ILE A 23 -18.87 -17.40 -5.85
N PRO A 24 -19.27 -18.21 -4.85
CA PRO A 24 -20.34 -19.18 -4.99
C PRO A 24 -21.67 -18.51 -5.35
N VAL A 25 -22.33 -19.03 -6.39
CA VAL A 25 -23.65 -18.57 -6.87
C VAL A 25 -24.52 -19.78 -7.16
N LYS A 26 -25.41 -20.15 -6.25
CA LYS A 26 -26.24 -21.34 -6.34
C LYS A 26 -25.39 -22.62 -6.49
N ASN A 27 -25.45 -23.28 -7.64
CA ASN A 27 -24.75 -24.54 -7.91
C ASN A 27 -23.40 -24.37 -8.61
N GLU A 28 -23.00 -23.15 -8.89
CA GLU A 28 -21.78 -22.81 -9.61
C GLU A 28 -20.96 -21.81 -8.80
N VAL A 29 -19.70 -21.64 -9.19
CA VAL A 29 -18.79 -20.63 -8.62
C VAL A 29 -18.28 -19.75 -9.74
N SER A 30 -18.57 -18.47 -9.62
CA SER A 30 -18.09 -17.42 -10.53
C SER A 30 -16.66 -17.08 -10.17
N ILE A 31 -15.74 -17.19 -11.14
CA ILE A 31 -14.36 -16.74 -11.04
C ILE A 31 -14.24 -15.38 -11.68
N LYS A 32 -13.82 -14.38 -10.92
CA LYS A 32 -13.63 -13.02 -11.39
C LYS A 32 -12.23 -12.53 -11.12
N PHE A 33 -11.68 -11.74 -12.05
CA PHE A 33 -10.39 -11.08 -11.91
C PHE A 33 -10.59 -9.60 -11.62
N ARG A 34 -9.86 -9.08 -10.64
CA ARG A 34 -9.78 -7.64 -10.43
C ARG A 34 -8.66 -7.07 -11.29
N ILE A 35 -9.04 -6.37 -12.34
CA ILE A 35 -8.11 -5.71 -13.27
C ILE A 35 -8.33 -4.21 -13.14
N ASN A 36 -7.32 -3.48 -12.71
CA ASN A 36 -7.44 -2.10 -12.29
C ASN A 36 -8.49 -2.00 -11.15
N ASP A 37 -9.56 -1.21 -11.35
CA ASP A 37 -10.63 -1.05 -10.36
C ASP A 37 -11.87 -1.89 -10.67
N ASN A 38 -11.87 -2.62 -11.79
CA ASN A 38 -13.01 -3.39 -12.27
C ASN A 38 -12.89 -4.87 -11.87
N LEU A 39 -14.03 -5.47 -11.61
CA LEU A 39 -14.15 -6.91 -11.36
C LEU A 39 -14.74 -7.57 -12.60
N GLU A 40 -13.89 -8.23 -13.39
CA GLU A 40 -14.25 -8.83 -14.67
C GLU A 40 -14.52 -10.32 -14.52
N GLN A 41 -15.59 -10.79 -15.17
CA GLN A 41 -15.92 -12.23 -15.22
C GLN A 41 -14.88 -12.97 -16.06
N TYR A 42 -14.28 -14.01 -15.49
CA TYR A 42 -13.34 -14.87 -16.20
C TYR A 42 -14.00 -16.17 -16.63
N GLU A 43 -14.50 -16.95 -15.65
CA GLU A 43 -15.04 -18.29 -15.89
C GLU A 43 -16.08 -18.65 -14.83
N GLN A 44 -16.86 -19.72 -15.07
CA GLN A 44 -17.72 -20.36 -14.08
C GLN A 44 -17.38 -21.84 -13.98
N ILE A 45 -17.29 -22.36 -12.75
CA ILE A 45 -17.01 -23.76 -12.48
C ILE A 45 -18.09 -24.36 -11.58
N GLY A 46 -18.34 -25.65 -11.75
CA GLY A 46 -19.30 -26.37 -10.89
C GLY A 46 -18.81 -26.39 -9.42
N ASN A 47 -19.78 -26.36 -8.49
CA ASN A 47 -19.50 -26.34 -7.05
C ASN A 47 -18.63 -27.53 -6.59
N SER A 48 -18.86 -28.73 -7.14
CA SER A 48 -18.06 -29.93 -6.81
C SER A 48 -16.56 -29.77 -7.19
N ILE A 49 -16.28 -29.10 -8.31
CA ILE A 49 -14.91 -28.82 -8.76
C ILE A 49 -14.29 -27.77 -7.82
N TYR A 50 -15.06 -26.72 -7.50
CA TYR A 50 -14.61 -25.66 -6.61
C TYR A 50 -14.24 -26.18 -5.21
N GLN A 51 -15.06 -27.05 -4.61
CA GLN A 51 -14.75 -27.61 -3.29
C GLN A 51 -13.38 -28.33 -3.28
N LYS A 52 -13.09 -29.11 -4.30
CA LYS A 52 -11.78 -29.77 -4.45
C LYS A 52 -10.65 -28.76 -4.67
N LEU A 53 -10.91 -27.69 -5.41
CA LEU A 53 -9.97 -26.61 -5.65
C LEU A 53 -9.69 -25.81 -4.37
N LEU A 54 -10.75 -25.53 -3.58
CA LEU A 54 -10.64 -24.82 -2.31
C LEU A 54 -9.79 -25.61 -1.28
N VAL A 55 -10.01 -26.92 -1.18
CA VAL A 55 -9.18 -27.81 -0.36
C VAL A 55 -7.71 -27.72 -0.78
N TYR A 56 -7.45 -27.77 -2.08
CA TYR A 56 -6.09 -27.62 -2.61
C TYR A 56 -5.48 -26.26 -2.26
N MET A 57 -6.24 -25.15 -2.43
CA MET A 57 -5.78 -23.79 -2.11
C MET A 57 -5.51 -23.63 -0.62
N LYS A 58 -6.39 -24.11 0.26
CA LYS A 58 -6.18 -24.10 1.72
C LYS A 58 -4.91 -24.85 2.10
N PHE A 59 -4.72 -26.05 1.58
CA PHE A 59 -3.53 -26.86 1.84
C PHE A 59 -2.24 -26.14 1.43
N GLN A 60 -2.20 -25.55 0.23
CA GLN A 60 -1.03 -24.81 -0.26
C GLN A 60 -0.69 -23.58 0.61
N ALA A 61 -1.71 -22.94 1.18
CA ALA A 61 -1.55 -21.74 2.02
C ALA A 61 -1.35 -22.06 3.51
N GLY A 62 -1.28 -23.34 3.90
CA GLY A 62 -1.15 -23.77 5.29
C GLY A 62 -2.39 -23.47 6.14
N LEU A 63 -3.58 -23.43 5.51
CA LEU A 63 -4.85 -23.20 6.19
C LEU A 63 -5.48 -24.53 6.63
N ASP A 64 -6.34 -24.45 7.64
CA ASP A 64 -7.12 -25.62 8.10
C ASP A 64 -8.17 -26.00 7.04
N VAL A 65 -8.00 -27.20 6.48
CA VAL A 65 -8.88 -27.77 5.46
C VAL A 65 -10.20 -28.26 6.04
N SER A 66 -10.20 -28.68 7.32
CA SER A 66 -11.36 -29.26 8.00
C SER A 66 -12.37 -28.20 8.45
N THR A 67 -11.93 -26.97 8.71
CA THR A 67 -12.75 -25.89 9.22
C THR A 67 -13.32 -25.02 8.10
N GLN A 68 -14.66 -24.98 7.99
CA GLN A 68 -15.37 -24.17 6.99
C GLN A 68 -16.11 -22.96 7.56
N GLN A 69 -16.18 -22.85 8.89
CA GLN A 69 -16.99 -21.82 9.58
C GLN A 69 -16.17 -20.61 10.07
N VAL A 70 -14.87 -20.58 9.80
CA VAL A 70 -13.98 -19.53 10.27
C VAL A 70 -13.26 -18.89 9.09
N ALA A 71 -13.21 -17.56 9.08
CA ALA A 71 -12.40 -16.83 8.12
C ALA A 71 -10.91 -17.16 8.33
N GLN A 72 -10.22 -17.51 7.27
CA GLN A 72 -8.82 -17.90 7.31
C GLN A 72 -8.02 -17.09 6.28
N SER A 73 -6.76 -16.83 6.57
CA SER A 73 -5.85 -16.21 5.61
C SER A 73 -4.46 -16.83 5.73
N GLY A 74 -3.88 -17.18 4.59
CA GLY A 74 -2.55 -17.78 4.51
C GLY A 74 -1.80 -17.31 3.28
N ARG A 75 -0.53 -17.72 3.18
CA ARG A 75 0.37 -17.30 2.10
C ARG A 75 0.96 -18.50 1.39
N TYR A 76 0.95 -18.46 0.06
CA TYR A 76 1.55 -19.46 -0.80
C TYR A 76 2.55 -18.83 -1.76
N SER A 77 3.76 -19.39 -1.85
CA SER A 77 4.78 -18.96 -2.81
C SER A 77 4.56 -19.67 -4.15
N TYR A 78 4.33 -18.90 -5.21
CA TYR A 78 3.99 -19.39 -6.53
C TYR A 78 5.00 -18.95 -7.58
N HIS A 79 5.45 -19.87 -8.41
CA HIS A 79 6.47 -19.62 -9.43
C HIS A 79 5.87 -19.64 -10.84
N PHE A 80 5.86 -18.47 -11.49
CA PHE A 80 5.50 -18.30 -12.91
C PHE A 80 6.31 -17.13 -13.47
N ASN A 81 7.29 -17.40 -14.37
CA ASN A 81 8.27 -16.42 -14.88
C ASN A 81 9.11 -15.75 -13.78
N LYS A 82 8.50 -15.41 -12.66
CA LYS A 82 9.07 -14.90 -11.42
C LYS A 82 8.29 -15.45 -10.23
N ILE A 83 8.79 -15.16 -9.02
CA ILE A 83 8.10 -15.61 -7.81
C ILE A 83 7.03 -14.59 -7.42
N TYR A 84 5.85 -15.10 -7.09
CA TYR A 84 4.70 -14.35 -6.55
C TYR A 84 4.35 -14.88 -5.17
N PHE A 85 3.85 -14.00 -4.32
CA PHE A 85 3.15 -14.37 -3.11
C PHE A 85 1.65 -14.32 -3.37
N LEU A 86 0.98 -15.45 -3.22
CA LEU A 86 -0.46 -15.57 -3.27
C LEU A 86 -0.99 -15.54 -1.83
N ARG A 87 -1.67 -14.46 -1.47
CA ARG A 87 -2.40 -14.40 -0.19
C ARG A 87 -3.79 -14.93 -0.41
N ILE A 88 -4.06 -16.11 0.14
CA ILE A 88 -5.32 -16.82 0.01
C ILE A 88 -6.15 -16.54 1.26
N SER A 89 -7.33 -15.96 1.08
CA SER A 89 -8.26 -15.62 2.16
C SER A 89 -9.62 -16.27 1.89
N THR A 90 -10.16 -16.98 2.88
CA THR A 90 -11.47 -17.61 2.79
C THR A 90 -12.43 -16.97 3.77
N LEU A 91 -13.72 -16.88 3.35
CA LEU A 91 -14.80 -16.34 4.17
C LEU A 91 -15.96 -17.31 4.15
N PRO A 92 -16.48 -17.73 5.32
CA PRO A 92 -17.68 -18.55 5.41
C PRO A 92 -18.91 -17.76 4.94
N LEU A 93 -19.79 -18.44 4.20
CA LEU A 93 -21.05 -17.88 3.73
C LEU A 93 -22.22 -18.44 4.55
N SER A 94 -23.34 -17.73 4.56
CA SER A 94 -24.55 -18.07 5.33
C SER A 94 -25.16 -19.45 5.00
N LEU A 95 -24.85 -20.00 3.83
CA LEU A 95 -25.36 -21.29 3.37
C LEU A 95 -24.34 -22.45 3.47
N GLY A 96 -23.35 -22.33 4.35
CA GLY A 96 -22.36 -23.39 4.58
C GLY A 96 -21.30 -23.55 3.49
N GLN A 97 -21.22 -22.63 2.55
CA GLN A 97 -20.16 -22.54 1.54
C GLN A 97 -19.08 -21.56 1.99
N GLU A 98 -17.94 -21.59 1.33
CA GLU A 98 -16.89 -20.57 1.52
C GLU A 98 -16.61 -19.86 0.20
N SER A 99 -16.47 -18.54 0.24
CA SER A 99 -15.83 -17.77 -0.82
C SER A 99 -14.32 -17.75 -0.61
N CYS A 100 -13.58 -17.50 -1.68
CA CYS A 100 -12.12 -17.38 -1.62
C CYS A 100 -11.67 -16.19 -2.45
N VAL A 101 -10.71 -15.44 -1.93
CA VAL A 101 -10.01 -14.38 -2.66
C VAL A 101 -8.52 -14.67 -2.62
N ILE A 102 -7.87 -14.61 -3.78
CA ILE A 102 -6.43 -14.75 -3.91
C ILE A 102 -5.87 -13.42 -4.38
N ARG A 103 -5.09 -12.74 -3.51
CA ARG A 103 -4.30 -11.58 -3.90
C ARG A 103 -2.96 -12.00 -4.46
N ILE A 104 -2.60 -11.48 -5.62
CA ILE A 104 -1.37 -11.80 -6.36
C ILE A 104 -0.37 -10.66 -6.16
N VAL A 105 0.72 -10.93 -5.45
CA VAL A 105 1.78 -9.93 -5.19
C VAL A 105 3.12 -10.47 -5.68
N PRO A 106 3.86 -9.75 -6.56
CA PRO A 106 5.23 -10.13 -6.89
C PRO A 106 6.10 -10.18 -5.63
N GLN A 107 6.95 -11.21 -5.50
CA GLN A 107 7.82 -11.33 -4.32
C GLN A 107 8.81 -10.17 -4.22
N PHE A 108 9.42 -9.81 -5.36
CA PHE A 108 10.40 -8.74 -5.39
C PHE A 108 9.81 -7.49 -6.02
N PHE A 109 10.11 -6.36 -5.39
CA PHE A 109 9.81 -5.07 -5.97
C PHE A 109 10.61 -4.88 -7.25
N GLN A 110 9.92 -4.63 -8.35
CA GLN A 110 10.52 -4.28 -9.64
C GLN A 110 10.25 -2.82 -9.91
N GLN A 111 11.33 -2.06 -10.08
CA GLN A 111 11.21 -0.67 -10.49
C GLN A 111 10.59 -0.63 -11.89
N GLN A 112 9.30 -0.36 -11.97
CA GLN A 112 8.64 -0.14 -13.25
C GLN A 112 9.24 1.10 -13.88
N LYS A 113 9.44 1.09 -15.22
CA LYS A 113 9.82 2.30 -15.96
C LYS A 113 8.81 3.37 -15.58
N SER A 114 9.30 4.43 -14.95
CA SER A 114 8.50 5.40 -14.21
C SER A 114 7.52 6.12 -15.12
N THR A 115 6.29 5.67 -15.11
CA THR A 115 5.12 6.44 -15.55
C THR A 115 4.71 7.46 -14.48
N TYR A 116 5.36 7.44 -13.33
CA TYR A 116 4.95 8.16 -12.13
C TYR A 116 5.95 9.23 -11.72
N LYS A 117 5.43 10.23 -11.08
CA LYS A 117 6.09 11.40 -10.48
C LYS A 117 7.26 11.08 -9.50
N PHE A 118 7.83 9.86 -9.52
CA PHE A 118 9.00 9.52 -8.72
C PHE A 118 10.13 10.53 -8.91
N ASN A 119 10.35 10.99 -10.16
CA ASN A 119 11.37 11.99 -10.46
C ASN A 119 11.11 13.33 -9.75
N ASP A 120 9.86 13.66 -9.45
CA ASP A 120 9.50 14.87 -8.72
C ASP A 120 9.87 14.75 -7.24
N PHE A 121 9.97 13.54 -6.69
CA PHE A 121 10.21 13.28 -5.27
C PHE A 121 11.62 12.76 -4.97
N LYS A 122 12.36 12.23 -5.94
CA LYS A 122 13.68 11.62 -5.71
C LYS A 122 14.67 12.53 -5.01
N HIS A 123 14.60 13.86 -5.23
CA HIS A 123 15.47 14.84 -4.59
C HIS A 123 15.31 14.89 -3.06
N LEU A 124 14.14 14.47 -2.55
CA LEU A 124 13.88 14.41 -1.11
C LEU A 124 14.73 13.35 -0.40
N MET A 125 15.20 12.33 -1.14
CA MET A 125 16.07 11.29 -0.59
C MET A 125 17.49 11.78 -0.28
N ASN A 126 17.86 12.99 -0.73
CA ASN A 126 19.11 13.65 -0.36
C ASN A 126 19.04 14.37 1.00
N LYS A 127 17.84 14.45 1.60
CA LYS A 127 17.69 15.04 2.94
C LYS A 127 18.25 14.10 4.00
N LYS A 128 18.98 14.66 4.96
CA LYS A 128 19.58 13.88 6.04
C LYS A 128 18.56 13.46 7.10
N GLN A 129 17.47 14.22 7.27
CA GLN A 129 16.48 13.97 8.29
C GLN A 129 15.11 14.54 7.92
N GLY A 130 14.09 14.13 8.65
CA GLY A 130 12.72 14.61 8.57
C GLY A 130 11.73 13.55 8.12
N LEU A 131 10.47 13.93 8.12
CA LEU A 131 9.35 13.06 7.81
C LEU A 131 8.83 13.29 6.39
N LEU A 132 8.70 12.23 5.63
CA LEU A 132 7.92 12.14 4.40
C LEU A 132 6.67 11.30 4.70
N LEU A 133 5.53 11.95 4.81
CA LEU A 133 4.27 11.31 5.16
C LEU A 133 3.42 11.07 3.92
N PHE A 134 3.03 9.82 3.69
CA PHE A 134 2.16 9.43 2.58
C PHE A 134 0.77 9.09 3.10
N SER A 135 -0.26 9.69 2.52
CA SER A 135 -1.65 9.42 2.89
C SER A 135 -2.51 9.08 1.68
N GLY A 136 -3.71 8.61 1.93
CA GLY A 136 -4.68 8.20 0.92
C GLY A 136 -5.25 6.80 1.18
N PRO A 137 -6.27 6.38 0.41
CA PRO A 137 -6.92 5.08 0.57
C PRO A 137 -6.01 3.91 0.19
N THR A 138 -6.46 2.69 0.51
CA THR A 138 -5.82 1.47 0.02
C THR A 138 -5.83 1.45 -1.52
N GLY A 139 -4.72 1.02 -2.12
CA GLY A 139 -4.57 0.97 -3.58
C GLY A 139 -4.19 2.31 -4.24
N SER A 140 -4.00 3.39 -3.48
CA SER A 140 -3.58 4.69 -4.03
C SER A 140 -2.10 4.78 -4.44
N GLY A 141 -1.34 3.69 -4.27
CA GLY A 141 0.06 3.61 -4.69
C GLY A 141 1.09 4.10 -3.67
N LYS A 142 0.71 4.28 -2.39
CA LYS A 142 1.61 4.71 -1.30
C LYS A 142 2.85 3.82 -1.19
N SER A 143 2.67 2.53 -0.93
CA SER A 143 3.77 1.56 -0.80
C SER A 143 4.64 1.52 -2.04
N THR A 144 4.04 1.59 -3.24
CA THR A 144 4.79 1.60 -4.50
C THR A 144 5.72 2.80 -4.61
N LEU A 145 5.25 4.01 -4.30
CA LEU A 145 6.08 5.21 -4.34
C LEU A 145 7.17 5.18 -3.27
N MET A 146 6.83 4.80 -2.04
CA MET A 146 7.82 4.64 -0.96
C MET A 146 8.90 3.62 -1.34
N TYR A 147 8.51 2.47 -1.90
CA TYR A 147 9.47 1.43 -2.32
C TYR A 147 10.37 1.90 -3.45
N GLN A 148 9.86 2.72 -4.39
CA GLN A 148 10.70 3.37 -5.41
C GLN A 148 11.72 4.32 -4.77
N MET A 149 11.28 5.12 -3.80
CA MET A 149 12.15 6.09 -3.10
C MET A 149 13.24 5.39 -2.29
N VAL A 150 12.89 4.40 -1.48
CA VAL A 150 13.89 3.67 -0.67
C VAL A 150 14.81 2.79 -1.52
N SER A 151 14.31 2.21 -2.61
CA SER A 151 15.15 1.48 -3.58
C SER A 151 16.16 2.42 -4.26
N TYR A 152 15.76 3.65 -4.57
CA TYR A 152 16.67 4.67 -5.10
C TYR A 152 17.69 5.11 -4.06
N ALA A 153 17.28 5.34 -2.81
CA ALA A 153 18.17 5.69 -1.71
C ALA A 153 19.27 4.63 -1.52
N ASN A 154 18.88 3.36 -1.50
CA ASN A 154 19.84 2.27 -1.35
C ASN A 154 20.75 2.11 -2.57
N LYS A 155 20.20 2.04 -3.80
CA LYS A 155 20.97 1.68 -5.01
C LYS A 155 21.77 2.84 -5.61
N ALA A 156 21.21 4.05 -5.58
CA ALA A 156 21.79 5.22 -6.25
C ALA A 156 22.55 6.14 -5.30
N LEU A 157 22.14 6.21 -4.02
CA LEU A 157 22.76 7.06 -3.01
C LEU A 157 23.59 6.27 -2.00
N ASN A 158 23.60 4.91 -2.08
CA ASN A 158 24.29 4.01 -1.16
C ASN A 158 23.92 4.23 0.32
N LEU A 159 22.65 4.58 0.60
CA LEU A 159 22.18 4.82 1.96
C LEU A 159 21.77 3.50 2.61
N ASN A 160 21.99 3.39 3.92
CA ASN A 160 21.50 2.28 4.73
C ASN A 160 20.01 2.48 5.01
N VAL A 161 19.21 1.59 4.43
CA VAL A 161 17.74 1.64 4.54
C VAL A 161 17.24 0.45 5.34
N ILE A 162 16.43 0.72 6.36
CA ILE A 162 15.77 -0.32 7.16
C ILE A 162 14.27 -0.06 7.17
N SER A 163 13.47 -1.09 6.96
CA SER A 163 12.01 -0.99 7.07
C SER A 163 11.43 -1.89 8.16
N ILE A 164 10.29 -1.45 8.71
CA ILE A 164 9.39 -2.27 9.54
C ILE A 164 7.97 -2.14 9.01
N GLU A 165 7.35 -3.29 8.71
CA GLU A 165 6.08 -3.35 7.99
C GLU A 165 5.18 -4.48 8.54
N ASP A 166 3.87 -4.37 8.36
CA ASP A 166 2.90 -5.37 8.84
C ASP A 166 1.86 -5.73 7.75
N PRO A 167 2.18 -6.74 6.91
CA PRO A 167 3.49 -7.35 6.67
C PRO A 167 4.28 -6.64 5.56
N VAL A 168 5.56 -7.02 5.36
CA VAL A 168 6.33 -6.68 4.15
C VAL A 168 5.57 -7.20 2.92
N GLU A 169 5.12 -6.28 2.04
CA GLU A 169 4.37 -6.65 0.84
C GLU A 169 5.27 -7.24 -0.24
N MET A 170 6.39 -6.60 -0.52
CA MET A 170 7.39 -7.05 -1.50
C MET A 170 8.79 -6.87 -0.94
N GLN A 171 9.69 -7.78 -1.28
CA GLN A 171 11.09 -7.66 -0.90
C GLN A 171 11.82 -6.66 -1.81
N ILE A 172 12.63 -5.80 -1.23
CA ILE A 172 13.49 -4.86 -1.94
C ILE A 172 14.94 -5.32 -1.77
N PRO A 173 15.61 -5.78 -2.84
CA PRO A 173 16.98 -6.23 -2.73
C PRO A 173 17.92 -5.15 -2.18
N GLY A 174 18.72 -5.50 -1.18
CA GLY A 174 19.69 -4.61 -0.53
C GLY A 174 19.12 -3.80 0.65
N ILE A 175 17.86 -3.99 1.03
CA ILE A 175 17.20 -3.34 2.17
C ILE A 175 16.91 -4.36 3.25
N VAL A 176 17.16 -4.01 4.51
CA VAL A 176 16.75 -4.81 5.67
C VAL A 176 15.27 -4.54 5.93
N GLN A 177 14.42 -5.57 5.77
CA GLN A 177 12.97 -5.45 5.95
C GLN A 177 12.51 -6.37 7.09
N ILE A 178 11.88 -5.80 8.10
CA ILE A 178 11.40 -6.47 9.30
C ILE A 178 9.88 -6.60 9.20
N ASN A 179 9.37 -7.83 9.37
CA ASN A 179 7.94 -8.06 9.56
C ASN A 179 7.57 -7.88 11.04
N VAL A 180 6.49 -7.16 11.31
CA VAL A 180 5.85 -7.19 12.62
C VAL A 180 5.39 -8.63 12.92
N ASN A 181 5.65 -9.07 14.15
CA ASN A 181 5.26 -10.39 14.65
C ASN A 181 5.03 -10.33 16.15
N ASP A 182 3.79 -10.13 16.57
CA ASP A 182 3.42 -9.99 17.97
C ASP A 182 3.78 -11.22 18.81
N LYS A 183 3.77 -12.43 18.22
CA LYS A 183 4.15 -13.67 18.91
C LYS A 183 5.63 -13.70 19.28
N ALA A 184 6.47 -12.97 18.56
CA ALA A 184 7.90 -12.86 18.81
C ALA A 184 8.28 -11.53 19.48
N ASP A 185 7.29 -10.74 19.94
CA ASP A 185 7.46 -9.38 20.49
C ASP A 185 8.17 -8.41 19.50
N ILE A 186 8.05 -8.68 18.21
CA ILE A 186 8.52 -7.80 17.14
C ILE A 186 7.38 -6.85 16.79
N ASN A 187 7.18 -5.82 17.60
CA ASN A 187 6.23 -4.75 17.36
C ASN A 187 6.95 -3.50 16.85
N TYR A 188 6.19 -2.50 16.37
CA TYR A 188 6.76 -1.26 15.84
C TYR A 188 7.70 -0.56 16.81
N VAL A 189 7.32 -0.42 18.09
CA VAL A 189 8.08 0.34 19.10
C VAL A 189 9.39 -0.37 19.47
N ASN A 190 9.35 -1.70 19.72
CA ASN A 190 10.52 -2.46 20.07
C ASN A 190 11.51 -2.58 18.92
N SER A 191 11.00 -2.83 17.71
CA SER A 191 11.81 -2.88 16.50
C SER A 191 12.44 -1.53 16.17
N PHE A 192 11.72 -0.43 16.38
CA PHE A 192 12.25 0.91 16.18
C PHE A 192 13.49 1.19 17.03
N LYS A 193 13.45 0.82 18.33
CA LYS A 193 14.62 0.96 19.22
C LYS A 193 15.82 0.12 18.77
N ALA A 194 15.57 -1.05 18.16
CA ALA A 194 16.63 -1.88 17.60
C ALA A 194 17.19 -1.29 16.29
N ILE A 195 16.34 -0.78 15.42
CA ILE A 195 16.70 -0.14 14.15
C ILE A 195 17.66 1.04 14.38
N LEU A 196 17.40 1.90 15.36
CA LEU A 196 18.27 3.05 15.68
C LEU A 196 19.71 2.66 16.07
N ARG A 197 19.95 1.41 16.46
CA ARG A 197 21.31 0.89 16.77
C ARG A 197 22.02 0.31 15.55
N CYS A 198 21.34 0.25 14.40
CA CYS A 198 21.87 -0.29 13.16
C CYS A 198 22.34 0.80 12.18
N ASP A 199 22.52 2.03 12.67
CA ASP A 199 22.99 3.20 11.91
C ASP A 199 22.23 3.40 10.59
N PRO A 200 20.89 3.55 10.61
CA PRO A 200 20.10 3.75 9.40
C PRO A 200 20.15 5.20 8.94
N ASP A 201 20.36 5.44 7.64
CA ASP A 201 20.15 6.74 7.02
C ASP A 201 18.67 7.01 6.77
N VAL A 202 17.94 5.96 6.35
CA VAL A 202 16.53 6.02 5.99
C VAL A 202 15.76 4.92 6.70
N ILE A 203 14.67 5.31 7.35
CA ILE A 203 13.77 4.37 8.03
C ILE A 203 12.42 4.40 7.33
N LEU A 204 11.92 3.25 6.87
CA LEU A 204 10.57 3.09 6.38
C LEU A 204 9.71 2.41 7.45
N ILE A 205 8.65 3.08 7.88
CA ILE A 205 7.65 2.53 8.79
C ILE A 205 6.37 2.33 7.99
N GLY A 206 5.85 1.10 7.94
CA GLY A 206 4.73 0.73 7.09
C GLY A 206 3.55 1.67 7.24
N GLU A 207 3.07 1.87 8.47
CA GLU A 207 1.98 2.82 8.75
C GLU A 207 1.97 3.30 10.20
N ILE A 208 1.42 4.48 10.42
CA ILE A 208 1.12 5.00 11.76
C ILE A 208 -0.29 4.53 12.14
N ARG A 209 -0.38 3.60 13.09
CA ARG A 209 -1.66 3.07 13.59
C ARG A 209 -2.13 3.75 14.87
N ASP A 210 -1.20 4.14 15.72
CA ASP A 210 -1.45 4.63 17.06
C ASP A 210 -0.47 5.75 17.47
N LYS A 211 -0.70 6.30 18.67
CA LYS A 211 0.10 7.38 19.24
C LYS A 211 1.55 7.00 19.51
N ASP A 212 1.83 5.73 19.83
CA ASP A 212 3.17 5.31 20.21
C ASP A 212 4.05 5.19 18.96
N VAL A 213 3.50 4.65 17.87
CA VAL A 213 4.15 4.65 16.56
C VAL A 213 4.33 6.09 16.04
N ALA A 214 3.32 6.96 16.20
CA ALA A 214 3.43 8.37 15.79
C ALA A 214 4.59 9.07 16.51
N LYS A 215 4.74 8.87 17.83
CA LYS A 215 5.86 9.41 18.62
C LYS A 215 7.21 8.88 18.14
N CYS A 216 7.32 7.56 17.87
CA CYS A 216 8.55 6.97 17.33
C CYS A 216 8.95 7.60 16.00
N VAL A 217 8.00 7.77 15.08
CA VAL A 217 8.20 8.42 13.77
C VAL A 217 8.73 9.84 13.93
N ILE A 218 8.08 10.65 14.77
CA ILE A 218 8.48 12.03 15.00
C ILE A 218 9.87 12.11 15.65
N GLN A 219 10.14 11.30 16.68
CA GLN A 219 11.43 11.27 17.33
C GLN A 219 12.57 10.90 16.37
N ALA A 220 12.38 9.87 15.53
CA ALA A 220 13.36 9.51 14.51
C ALA A 220 13.61 10.67 13.53
N SER A 221 12.54 11.29 13.06
CA SER A 221 12.61 12.39 12.11
C SER A 221 13.34 13.63 12.65
N LEU A 222 13.31 13.80 13.98
CA LEU A 222 14.02 14.91 14.67
C LEU A 222 15.44 14.54 15.09
N SER A 223 15.78 13.25 15.13
CA SER A 223 17.08 12.76 15.63
C SER A 223 18.07 12.36 14.52
N GLY A 224 17.94 12.93 13.33
CA GLY A 224 18.92 12.76 12.27
C GLY A 224 18.58 11.71 11.21
N HIS A 225 17.37 11.15 11.22
CA HIS A 225 16.97 10.10 10.26
C HIS A 225 15.92 10.64 9.27
N LEU A 226 16.00 10.22 8.02
CA LEU A 226 14.93 10.43 7.05
C LEU A 226 13.90 9.31 7.20
N VAL A 227 12.68 9.67 7.60
CA VAL A 227 11.61 8.70 7.85
C VAL A 227 10.54 8.79 6.77
N LEU A 228 10.18 7.65 6.20
CA LEU A 228 9.04 7.48 5.30
C LEU A 228 7.98 6.64 6.00
N THR A 229 6.73 7.09 5.99
CA THR A 229 5.63 6.32 6.57
C THR A 229 4.30 6.64 5.92
N THR A 230 3.29 5.80 6.18
CA THR A 230 1.91 6.06 5.74
C THR A 230 0.98 6.40 6.89
N LEU A 231 -0.07 7.12 6.55
CA LEU A 231 -1.21 7.38 7.43
C LEU A 231 -2.50 7.37 6.60
N HIS A 232 -3.54 6.73 7.07
CA HIS A 232 -4.84 6.78 6.40
C HIS A 232 -5.53 8.12 6.69
N ALA A 233 -5.64 8.97 5.67
CA ALA A 233 -6.36 10.24 5.72
C ALA A 233 -6.94 10.56 4.35
N THR A 234 -7.99 11.37 4.30
CA THR A 234 -8.68 11.79 3.07
C THR A 234 -7.86 12.78 2.25
N ASP A 235 -7.14 13.67 2.94
CA ASP A 235 -6.35 14.78 2.39
C ASP A 235 -5.16 15.11 3.29
N CYS A 236 -4.33 16.07 2.90
CA CYS A 236 -3.19 16.49 3.72
C CYS A 236 -3.60 17.14 5.04
N LYS A 237 -4.72 17.88 5.08
CA LYS A 237 -5.24 18.49 6.30
C LYS A 237 -5.71 17.42 7.29
N GLY A 238 -6.44 16.42 6.82
CA GLY A 238 -6.85 15.27 7.64
C GLY A 238 -5.68 14.51 8.21
N ALA A 239 -4.57 14.36 7.45
CA ALA A 239 -3.35 13.74 7.96
C ALA A 239 -2.72 14.55 9.10
N ILE A 240 -2.71 15.88 9.01
CA ILE A 240 -2.25 16.77 10.09
C ILE A 240 -3.11 16.60 11.33
N LEU A 241 -4.43 16.69 11.20
CA LEU A 241 -5.37 16.59 12.31
C LEU A 241 -5.25 15.25 13.03
N ARG A 242 -5.12 14.15 12.30
CA ARG A 242 -4.89 12.82 12.91
C ARG A 242 -3.62 12.72 13.73
N LEU A 243 -2.52 13.34 13.29
CA LEU A 243 -1.28 13.36 14.08
C LEU A 243 -1.43 14.20 15.35
N LEU A 244 -2.16 15.32 15.29
CA LEU A 244 -2.51 16.12 16.48
C LEU A 244 -3.39 15.33 17.46
N GLU A 245 -4.39 14.61 16.98
CA GLU A 245 -5.23 13.70 17.77
C GLU A 245 -4.44 12.58 18.45
N MET A 246 -3.38 12.10 17.79
CA MET A 246 -2.43 11.13 18.36
C MET A 246 -1.46 11.75 19.38
N GLY A 247 -1.61 13.05 19.67
CA GLY A 247 -0.84 13.76 20.71
C GLY A 247 0.51 14.28 20.25
N ILE A 248 0.74 14.41 18.96
CA ILE A 248 1.91 15.10 18.40
C ILE A 248 1.64 16.62 18.50
N SER A 249 2.57 17.37 19.07
CA SER A 249 2.43 18.82 19.18
C SER A 249 2.63 19.51 17.82
N VAL A 250 2.02 20.68 17.68
CA VAL A 250 2.19 21.53 16.48
C VAL A 250 3.67 21.80 16.19
N GLN A 251 4.44 22.05 17.24
CA GLN A 251 5.86 22.37 17.11
C GLN A 251 6.68 21.17 16.59
N GLU A 252 6.47 19.99 17.16
CA GLU A 252 7.10 18.75 16.70
C GLU A 252 6.72 18.45 15.24
N LEU A 253 5.44 18.60 14.89
CA LEU A 253 4.96 18.35 13.54
C LEU A 253 5.60 19.28 12.51
N ILE A 254 5.68 20.58 12.82
CA ILE A 254 6.35 21.57 11.94
C ILE A 254 7.85 21.28 11.79
N GLN A 255 8.52 20.87 12.87
CA GLN A 255 9.95 20.60 12.84
C GLN A 255 10.30 19.31 12.10
N ALA A 256 9.54 18.26 12.36
CA ALA A 256 9.79 16.94 11.79
C ALA A 256 9.42 16.86 10.30
N THR A 257 8.31 17.49 9.89
CA THR A 257 7.72 17.24 8.58
C THR A 257 8.43 17.97 7.45
N ASN A 258 8.95 17.23 6.50
CA ASN A 258 9.45 17.74 5.22
C ASN A 258 8.35 17.89 4.18
N LEU A 259 7.48 16.87 4.08
CA LEU A 259 6.42 16.82 3.10
C LEU A 259 5.30 15.89 3.55
N ILE A 260 4.06 16.28 3.27
CA ILE A 260 2.88 15.40 3.33
C ILE A 260 2.36 15.23 1.91
N ILE A 261 2.10 13.99 1.51
CA ILE A 261 1.66 13.63 0.17
C ILE A 261 0.38 12.82 0.31
N ASN A 262 -0.76 13.38 -0.13
CA ASN A 262 -1.98 12.59 -0.26
C ASN A 262 -2.15 12.10 -1.70
N GLN A 263 -2.44 10.82 -1.87
CA GLN A 263 -2.36 10.14 -3.14
C GLN A 263 -3.68 9.54 -3.60
N ARG A 264 -3.93 9.64 -4.92
CA ARG A 264 -4.91 8.84 -5.64
C ARG A 264 -4.27 8.25 -6.87
N LEU A 265 -4.69 7.04 -7.22
CA LEU A 265 -4.28 6.38 -8.44
C LEU A 265 -5.50 6.31 -9.37
N VAL A 266 -5.57 7.23 -10.33
CA VAL A 266 -6.72 7.41 -11.22
C VAL A 266 -6.51 6.68 -12.55
N THR A 267 -7.58 6.19 -13.15
CA THR A 267 -7.56 5.58 -14.48
C THR A 267 -7.83 6.65 -15.53
N THR A 268 -6.89 6.85 -16.44
CA THR A 268 -7.01 7.81 -17.53
C THR A 268 -7.96 7.30 -18.64
N ILE A 269 -8.36 8.18 -19.55
CA ILE A 269 -9.15 7.82 -20.75
C ILE A 269 -8.42 6.73 -21.56
N LYS A 270 -7.09 6.72 -21.57
CA LYS A 270 -6.26 5.70 -22.23
C LYS A 270 -6.13 4.40 -21.46
N GLN A 271 -6.95 4.17 -20.43
CA GLN A 271 -6.92 2.99 -19.56
C GLN A 271 -5.57 2.79 -18.83
N GLN A 272 -4.81 3.84 -18.65
CA GLN A 272 -3.56 3.83 -17.89
C GLN A 272 -3.79 4.37 -16.49
N ARG A 273 -3.11 3.82 -15.50
CA ARG A 273 -3.14 4.37 -14.15
C ARG A 273 -2.15 5.52 -14.00
N GLN A 274 -2.63 6.64 -13.49
CA GLN A 274 -1.83 7.83 -13.24
C GLN A 274 -1.93 8.26 -11.78
N LEU A 275 -0.78 8.56 -11.17
CA LEU A 275 -0.71 9.05 -9.80
C LEU A 275 -1.05 10.54 -9.76
N VAL A 276 -2.02 10.90 -8.92
CA VAL A 276 -2.39 12.27 -8.58
C VAL A 276 -2.06 12.49 -7.12
N CYS A 277 -1.35 13.59 -6.82
CA CYS A 277 -0.91 13.89 -5.46
C CYS A 277 -1.30 15.29 -5.06
N GLU A 278 -1.97 15.42 -3.92
CA GLU A 278 -2.01 16.65 -3.13
C GLU A 278 -0.72 16.70 -2.31
N ILE A 279 -0.03 17.83 -2.31
CA ILE A 279 1.31 17.94 -1.74
C ILE A 279 1.35 19.15 -0.83
N LEU A 280 1.71 18.93 0.43
CA LEU A 280 1.86 19.97 1.42
C LEU A 280 3.31 20.01 1.93
N SER A 281 4.00 21.09 1.64
CA SER A 281 5.39 21.33 2.06
C SER A 281 5.46 21.80 3.51
N GLN A 282 6.66 21.73 4.10
CA GLN A 282 6.91 22.28 5.44
C GLN A 282 6.54 23.76 5.54
N GLN A 283 6.80 24.57 4.51
CA GLN A 283 6.45 25.98 4.49
C GLN A 283 4.92 26.19 4.54
N GLN A 284 4.18 25.41 3.76
CA GLN A 284 2.71 25.45 3.76
C GLN A 284 2.13 24.92 5.09
N LEU A 285 2.79 23.95 5.73
CA LEU A 285 2.43 23.48 7.06
C LEU A 285 2.59 24.58 8.12
N ARG A 286 3.69 25.34 8.07
CA ARG A 286 3.89 26.52 8.93
C ARG A 286 2.82 27.57 8.69
N TYR A 287 2.50 27.85 7.44
CA TYR A 287 1.43 28.78 7.06
C TYR A 287 0.09 28.35 7.63
N PHE A 288 -0.26 27.05 7.49
CA PHE A 288 -1.49 26.49 8.00
C PHE A 288 -1.70 26.77 9.50
N PHE A 289 -0.67 26.55 10.30
CA PHE A 289 -0.79 26.80 11.75
C PHE A 289 -0.77 28.29 12.14
N SER A 290 -0.12 29.14 11.35
CA SER A 290 -0.08 30.59 11.61
C SER A 290 -1.31 31.34 11.10
N HIS A 291 -2.14 30.71 10.24
CA HIS A 291 -3.31 31.33 9.59
C HIS A 291 -4.60 30.57 9.90
N ASN A 292 -4.84 30.29 11.18
CA ASN A 292 -6.07 29.67 11.68
C ASN A 292 -6.49 28.40 10.88
N HIS A 293 -5.53 27.50 10.65
CA HIS A 293 -5.71 26.23 9.91
C HIS A 293 -6.21 26.41 8.46
N SER A 294 -5.87 27.53 7.84
CA SER A 294 -6.14 27.78 6.42
C SER A 294 -4.90 27.50 5.57
N LEU A 295 -5.09 26.93 4.39
CA LEU A 295 -4.02 26.72 3.43
C LEU A 295 -3.86 27.95 2.52
N PRO A 296 -2.66 28.23 2.01
CA PRO A 296 -2.46 29.36 1.10
C PRO A 296 -3.24 29.18 -0.21
N SER A 297 -3.66 30.26 -0.83
CA SER A 297 -4.41 30.23 -2.11
C SER A 297 -3.67 29.54 -3.27
N SER A 298 -2.37 29.44 -3.17
CA SER A 298 -1.53 28.71 -4.14
C SER A 298 -1.52 27.18 -3.92
N PHE A 299 -2.10 26.71 -2.82
CA PHE A 299 -2.22 25.28 -2.56
C PHE A 299 -3.29 24.68 -3.46
N LYS A 300 -2.90 23.65 -4.21
CA LYS A 300 -3.83 22.88 -5.03
C LYS A 300 -4.19 21.59 -4.30
N ASN A 301 -5.44 21.49 -3.88
CA ASN A 301 -5.96 20.27 -3.28
C ASN A 301 -6.15 19.16 -4.34
N LEU A 302 -6.65 18.01 -3.92
CA LEU A 302 -6.86 16.88 -4.82
C LEU A 302 -7.93 17.19 -5.87
N GLU A 303 -9.02 17.86 -5.48
CA GLU A 303 -10.13 18.25 -6.34
C GLU A 303 -9.65 19.18 -7.46
N ASP A 304 -8.91 20.25 -7.12
CA ASP A 304 -8.30 21.17 -8.10
C ASP A 304 -7.47 20.42 -9.15
N LYS A 305 -6.73 19.40 -8.72
CA LYS A 305 -5.87 18.63 -9.62
C LYS A 305 -6.64 17.67 -10.50
N LEU A 306 -7.70 17.08 -9.98
CA LEU A 306 -8.60 16.23 -10.77
C LEU A 306 -9.38 17.08 -11.80
N ASP A 307 -9.83 18.27 -11.42
CA ASP A 307 -10.47 19.23 -12.31
C ASP A 307 -9.52 19.68 -13.44
N ASP A 308 -8.26 20.03 -13.10
CA ASP A 308 -7.24 20.34 -14.11
C ASP A 308 -7.05 19.15 -15.10
N MET A 309 -7.06 17.91 -14.63
CA MET A 309 -6.92 16.72 -15.46
C MET A 309 -8.16 16.46 -16.35
N THR A 310 -9.35 16.74 -15.83
CA THR A 310 -10.61 16.66 -16.58
C THR A 310 -10.64 17.70 -17.70
N LYS A 311 -10.32 18.95 -17.40
CA LYS A 311 -10.20 20.04 -18.38
C LYS A 311 -9.15 19.77 -19.44
N ALA A 312 -8.07 19.09 -19.07
CA ALA A 312 -7.02 18.67 -20.02
C ALA A 312 -7.38 17.40 -20.83
N GLY A 313 -8.55 16.80 -20.62
CA GLY A 313 -8.99 15.59 -21.31
C GLY A 313 -8.19 14.33 -20.95
N VAL A 314 -7.56 14.29 -19.78
CA VAL A 314 -6.79 13.14 -19.28
C VAL A 314 -7.69 12.11 -18.60
N ILE A 315 -8.68 12.57 -17.86
CA ILE A 315 -9.72 11.76 -17.22
C ILE A 315 -11.10 12.28 -17.63
N CYS A 316 -12.14 11.46 -17.48
CA CYS A 316 -13.53 11.89 -17.70
C CYS A 316 -14.17 12.33 -16.37
N GLU A 317 -15.27 13.07 -16.46
CA GLU A 317 -16.05 13.54 -15.28
C GLU A 317 -16.45 12.38 -14.36
N THR A 318 -16.95 11.29 -14.93
CA THR A 318 -17.34 10.10 -14.17
C THR A 318 -16.16 9.44 -13.43
N THR A 319 -14.93 9.66 -13.89
CA THR A 319 -13.73 9.25 -13.14
C THR A 319 -13.44 10.22 -12.02
N MET A 320 -13.58 11.52 -12.24
CA MET A 320 -13.40 12.54 -11.21
C MET A 320 -14.35 12.30 -10.03
N ASP A 321 -15.65 12.10 -10.31
CA ASP A 321 -16.71 11.87 -9.28
C ASP A 321 -16.43 10.67 -8.35
N LYS A 322 -15.61 9.70 -8.80
CA LYS A 322 -15.23 8.56 -7.97
C LYS A 322 -14.22 8.89 -6.86
N TYR A 323 -13.56 10.04 -6.95
CA TYR A 323 -12.43 10.38 -6.09
C TYR A 323 -12.65 11.66 -5.26
N ILE A 324 -13.73 12.36 -5.51
CA ILE A 324 -14.25 13.47 -4.71
C ILE A 324 -15.38 12.95 -3.82
#